data_0c8f999dde0c4902878994f6a9c7773a
#
_entry.id   0c8f999dde0c4902878994f6a9c7773a
#
_cell.length_a   1.000
_cell.length_b   1.000
_cell.length_c   1.000
_cell.angle_alpha   90.00
_cell.angle_beta   90.00
_cell.angle_gamma   90.00
#
_symmetry.space_group_name_H-M   'P 1'
#
loop_
_entity.id
_entity.type
_entity.pdbx_description
1 polymer ?
#
loop_
_entity_poly.entity_id
_entity_poly.type
_entity_poly.pdbx_seq_one_letter_code
_entity_poly.pdbx_strand_id
1 'polypeptide(L)'
;MQTNASPGAALFQSRLAQHLAFWGLSFFILSRHFAYEQEVRLSDLIYTFLFHLSLWPTVYLNLLILIPRLLQARRFGLYALGVSALLAAGTYFNILTFNYLADWLFPGYYFISYFKALEIAQYHIIYLAATTLLKLSKGWFLAQQQQRHISRLEKEKAEAELRALKAQVDPHFLFNTLNNLYSFALEGSAKVPEAILKLAGCMRYMLYDCNGQSVELEKELEYIKNYIELQRMRLGKDQEIKLEIEGPSAGVAVPPLLFIPFVENAFKHGLKGDGQPAYAHIRFRIGESGIFFNIENDTAPPDKHLPRKGKGIGLENVKKRLQMLYPDRHDLIIYHDEKAFSATLNINLSDR
;
A
#
# COMPACT_ATOMS: atom_id res chain seq x y z
N MET A 1 11.67 10.70 -2.69
CA MET A 1 12.92 11.18 -3.30
C MET A 1 12.81 11.00 -4.80
N GLN A 2 12.45 12.07 -5.53
CA GLN A 2 12.58 12.12 -6.98
C GLN A 2 14.08 12.25 -7.27
N THR A 3 14.67 11.19 -7.79
CA THR A 3 16.01 11.27 -8.35
C THR A 3 15.92 12.15 -9.59
N ASN A 4 16.50 13.33 -9.51
CA ASN A 4 16.78 14.18 -10.68
C ASN A 4 17.68 13.39 -11.63
N ALA A 5 17.07 12.65 -12.56
CA ALA A 5 17.80 12.04 -13.66
C ALA A 5 18.40 13.18 -14.47
N SER A 6 19.72 13.11 -14.74
CA SER A 6 20.39 14.07 -15.59
C SER A 6 19.66 14.16 -16.95
N PRO A 7 19.59 15.35 -17.59
CA PRO A 7 18.88 15.53 -18.88
C PRO A 7 19.29 14.52 -19.95
N GLY A 8 20.54 14.04 -19.94
CA GLY A 8 21.02 12.99 -20.83
C GLY A 8 20.39 11.62 -20.56
N ALA A 9 20.13 11.24 -19.29
CA ALA A 9 19.51 9.97 -18.96
C ALA A 9 18.03 9.93 -19.37
N ALA A 10 17.31 11.05 -19.30
CA ALA A 10 15.93 11.17 -19.76
C ALA A 10 15.78 11.02 -21.28
N LEU A 11 16.74 11.52 -22.06
CA LEU A 11 16.76 11.38 -23.52
C LEU A 11 16.90 9.90 -23.94
N PHE A 12 17.79 9.14 -23.29
CA PHE A 12 17.94 7.70 -23.55
C PHE A 12 16.76 6.84 -23.08
N GLN A 13 15.88 7.36 -22.23
CA GLN A 13 14.65 6.68 -21.82
C GLN A 13 13.51 6.82 -22.83
N SER A 14 13.58 7.78 -23.78
CA SER A 14 12.56 7.96 -24.79
C SER A 14 12.62 6.82 -25.83
N ARG A 15 11.47 6.23 -26.16
CA ARG A 15 11.37 5.18 -27.18
C ARG A 15 11.92 5.64 -28.53
N LEU A 16 11.66 6.90 -28.89
CA LEU A 16 12.12 7.50 -30.14
C LEU A 16 13.65 7.56 -30.20
N ALA A 17 14.30 8.03 -29.12
CA ALA A 17 15.76 8.10 -29.06
C ALA A 17 16.42 6.71 -29.18
N GLN A 18 15.84 5.68 -28.54
CA GLN A 18 16.31 4.31 -28.65
C GLN A 18 16.20 3.76 -30.08
N HIS A 19 15.09 4.02 -30.79
CA HIS A 19 14.92 3.63 -32.19
C HIS A 19 15.86 4.37 -33.12
N LEU A 20 16.02 5.68 -32.94
CA LEU A 20 16.96 6.47 -33.73
C LEU A 20 18.41 6.02 -33.52
N ALA A 21 18.81 5.76 -32.29
CA ALA A 21 20.16 5.27 -31.99
C ALA A 21 20.38 3.87 -32.59
N PHE A 22 19.43 2.96 -32.49
CA PHE A 22 19.52 1.61 -33.08
C PHE A 22 19.66 1.67 -34.60
N TRP A 23 18.79 2.43 -35.28
CA TRP A 23 18.82 2.51 -36.73
C TRP A 23 20.02 3.34 -37.24
N GLY A 24 20.44 4.37 -36.54
CA GLY A 24 21.65 5.14 -36.86
C GLY A 24 22.92 4.26 -36.77
N LEU A 25 23.03 3.47 -35.70
CA LEU A 25 24.13 2.51 -35.54
C LEU A 25 24.09 1.43 -36.63
N SER A 26 22.87 0.90 -36.91
CA SER A 26 22.64 -0.07 -37.99
C SER A 26 23.08 0.48 -39.33
N PHE A 27 22.68 1.69 -39.67
CA PHE A 27 23.03 2.35 -40.88
C PHE A 27 24.57 2.56 -41.01
N PHE A 28 25.21 2.99 -39.95
CA PHE A 28 26.65 3.15 -39.87
C PHE A 28 27.40 1.81 -40.12
N ILE A 29 26.97 0.74 -39.43
CA ILE A 29 27.60 -0.57 -39.54
C ILE A 29 27.44 -1.12 -40.98
N LEU A 30 26.23 -1.08 -41.53
CA LEU A 30 25.97 -1.59 -42.86
C LEU A 30 26.60 -0.77 -43.95
N SER A 31 26.71 0.57 -43.83
CA SER A 31 27.41 1.41 -44.80
C SER A 31 28.91 1.09 -44.86
N ARG A 32 29.53 0.78 -43.71
CA ARG A 32 30.93 0.29 -43.68
C ARG A 32 31.08 -1.12 -44.23
N HIS A 33 30.09 -1.98 -44.02
CA HIS A 33 30.08 -3.36 -44.47
C HIS A 33 29.92 -3.48 -46.00
N PHE A 34 29.09 -2.61 -46.59
CA PHE A 34 28.84 -2.60 -48.03
C PHE A 34 29.87 -1.79 -48.83
N ALA A 35 30.68 -0.98 -48.16
CA ALA A 35 31.74 -0.24 -48.83
C ALA A 35 32.78 -1.18 -49.45
N TYR A 36 33.01 -1.01 -50.74
CA TYR A 36 33.97 -1.82 -51.49
C TYR A 36 35.43 -1.44 -51.18
N GLU A 37 35.67 -0.18 -50.87
CA GLU A 37 36.95 0.35 -50.46
C GLU A 37 36.94 0.79 -49.00
N GLN A 38 38.08 1.21 -48.45
CA GLN A 38 38.17 1.67 -47.05
C GLN A 38 37.34 2.96 -46.78
N GLU A 39 37.04 3.72 -47.81
CA GLU A 39 36.20 4.94 -47.74
C GLU A 39 34.76 4.67 -48.19
N VAL A 40 33.80 5.11 -47.38
CA VAL A 40 32.38 5.03 -47.69
C VAL A 40 32.01 6.08 -48.72
N ARG A 41 31.54 5.66 -49.88
CA ARG A 41 31.09 6.51 -50.98
C ARG A 41 29.57 6.77 -50.89
N LEU A 42 29.06 7.77 -51.62
CA LEU A 42 27.64 8.07 -51.68
C LEU A 42 26.84 6.86 -52.20
N SER A 43 27.36 6.11 -53.13
CA SER A 43 26.75 4.85 -53.62
C SER A 43 26.49 3.85 -52.50
N ASP A 44 27.43 3.71 -51.54
CA ASP A 44 27.30 2.77 -50.42
C ASP A 44 26.27 3.22 -49.42
N LEU A 45 26.14 4.54 -49.22
CA LEU A 45 25.07 5.10 -48.39
C LEU A 45 23.69 4.87 -49.01
N ILE A 46 23.56 5.09 -50.34
CA ILE A 46 22.33 4.84 -51.08
C ILE A 46 21.97 3.33 -51.05
N TYR A 47 22.96 2.47 -51.28
CA TYR A 47 22.78 1.02 -51.17
C TYR A 47 22.30 0.59 -49.79
N THR A 48 22.90 1.14 -48.76
CA THR A 48 22.52 0.89 -47.35
C THR A 48 21.11 1.35 -47.07
N PHE A 49 20.70 2.51 -47.57
CA PHE A 49 19.34 3.03 -47.43
C PHE A 49 18.32 2.12 -48.11
N LEU A 50 18.58 1.72 -49.35
CA LEU A 50 17.75 0.78 -50.10
C LEU A 50 17.59 -0.56 -49.36
N PHE A 51 18.67 -1.06 -48.77
CA PHE A 51 18.63 -2.28 -47.99
C PHE A 51 17.75 -2.14 -46.74
N HIS A 52 17.79 -1.00 -46.05
CA HIS A 52 16.96 -0.71 -44.88
C HIS A 52 15.46 -0.63 -45.21
N LEU A 53 15.07 -0.31 -46.47
CA LEU A 53 13.64 -0.29 -46.85
C LEU A 53 12.98 -1.66 -46.65
N SER A 54 13.72 -2.76 -46.75
CA SER A 54 13.21 -4.10 -46.49
C SER A 54 13.32 -4.49 -45.00
N LEU A 55 14.35 -4.02 -44.29
CA LEU A 55 14.56 -4.32 -42.88
C LEU A 55 13.52 -3.65 -41.97
N TRP A 56 13.17 -2.37 -42.21
CA TRP A 56 12.24 -1.63 -41.38
C TRP A 56 10.86 -2.29 -41.27
N PRO A 57 10.13 -2.57 -42.37
CA PRO A 57 8.83 -3.23 -42.23
C PRO A 57 8.95 -4.61 -41.60
N THR A 58 9.98 -5.41 -41.93
CA THR A 58 10.21 -6.72 -41.34
C THR A 58 10.37 -6.63 -39.81
N VAL A 59 11.21 -5.75 -39.32
CA VAL A 59 11.44 -5.58 -37.87
C VAL A 59 10.19 -5.04 -37.19
N TYR A 60 9.57 -3.98 -37.74
CA TYR A 60 8.41 -3.39 -37.06
C TYR A 60 7.16 -4.26 -37.09
N LEU A 61 6.90 -5.04 -38.16
CA LEU A 61 5.80 -6.01 -38.18
C LEU A 61 6.02 -7.10 -37.12
N ASN A 62 7.25 -7.58 -36.96
CA ASN A 62 7.57 -8.50 -35.88
C ASN A 62 7.35 -7.87 -34.50
N LEU A 63 7.91 -6.68 -34.26
CA LEU A 63 7.84 -6.01 -32.95
C LEU A 63 6.41 -5.58 -32.56
N LEU A 64 5.60 -5.10 -33.52
CA LEU A 64 4.30 -4.50 -33.22
C LEU A 64 3.14 -5.49 -33.38
N ILE A 65 3.29 -6.54 -34.20
CA ILE A 65 2.21 -7.47 -34.52
C ILE A 65 2.52 -8.89 -34.05
N LEU A 66 3.61 -9.52 -34.53
CA LEU A 66 3.84 -10.93 -34.25
C LEU A 66 4.17 -11.17 -32.78
N ILE A 67 5.07 -10.41 -32.19
CA ILE A 67 5.45 -10.60 -30.78
C ILE A 67 4.23 -10.41 -29.85
N PRO A 68 3.47 -9.28 -29.87
CA PRO A 68 2.37 -9.11 -28.92
C PRO A 68 1.19 -10.04 -29.17
N ARG A 69 0.84 -10.34 -30.43
CA ARG A 69 -0.34 -11.15 -30.75
C ARG A 69 -0.10 -12.65 -30.71
N LEU A 70 1.12 -13.11 -30.96
CA LEU A 70 1.42 -14.53 -31.10
C LEU A 70 2.40 -15.01 -30.03
N LEU A 71 3.57 -14.38 -29.89
CA LEU A 71 4.60 -14.83 -28.96
C LEU A 71 4.17 -14.63 -27.50
N GLN A 72 3.70 -13.44 -27.14
CA GLN A 72 3.22 -13.15 -25.77
C GLN A 72 1.90 -13.88 -25.45
N ALA A 73 1.08 -14.18 -26.47
CA ALA A 73 -0.10 -15.04 -26.35
C ALA A 73 0.22 -16.53 -26.28
N ARG A 74 1.53 -16.92 -26.21
CA ARG A 74 2.03 -18.31 -26.16
C ARG A 74 1.65 -19.16 -27.36
N ARG A 75 1.34 -18.55 -28.52
CA ARG A 75 1.02 -19.24 -29.77
C ARG A 75 2.30 -19.46 -30.59
N PHE A 76 3.24 -20.25 -30.06
CA PHE A 76 4.59 -20.37 -30.59
C PHE A 76 4.66 -20.90 -32.01
N GLY A 77 3.81 -21.88 -32.39
CA GLY A 77 3.76 -22.42 -33.74
C GLY A 77 3.32 -21.39 -34.78
N LEU A 78 2.30 -20.58 -34.44
CA LEU A 78 1.84 -19.49 -35.31
C LEU A 78 2.87 -18.35 -35.38
N TYR A 79 3.60 -18.10 -34.29
CA TYR A 79 4.70 -17.15 -34.32
C TYR A 79 5.83 -17.59 -35.24
N ALA A 80 6.25 -18.84 -35.16
CA ALA A 80 7.30 -19.39 -36.03
C ALA A 80 6.89 -19.32 -37.51
N LEU A 81 5.64 -19.71 -37.84
CA LEU A 81 5.09 -19.59 -39.20
C LEU A 81 5.07 -18.11 -39.65
N GLY A 82 4.62 -17.21 -38.81
CA GLY A 82 4.59 -15.75 -39.09
C GLY A 82 5.97 -15.18 -39.34
N VAL A 83 6.99 -15.55 -38.54
CA VAL A 83 8.37 -15.14 -38.74
C VAL A 83 8.92 -15.70 -40.06
N SER A 84 8.66 -16.96 -40.39
CA SER A 84 9.10 -17.56 -41.66
C SER A 84 8.46 -16.85 -42.86
N ALA A 85 7.18 -16.56 -42.81
CA ALA A 85 6.48 -15.78 -43.85
C ALA A 85 7.05 -14.36 -43.98
N LEU A 86 7.34 -13.71 -42.85
CA LEU A 86 7.91 -12.38 -42.81
C LEU A 86 9.35 -12.32 -43.35
N LEU A 87 10.16 -13.35 -43.09
CA LEU A 87 11.49 -13.52 -43.67
C LEU A 87 11.42 -13.66 -45.21
N ALA A 88 10.54 -14.52 -45.69
CA ALA A 88 10.35 -14.71 -47.13
C ALA A 88 9.87 -13.42 -47.82
N ALA A 89 8.89 -12.73 -47.23
CA ALA A 89 8.37 -11.46 -47.74
C ALA A 89 9.44 -10.35 -47.74
N GLY A 90 10.21 -10.23 -46.61
CA GLY A 90 11.28 -9.23 -46.48
C GLY A 90 12.42 -9.45 -47.48
N THR A 91 12.82 -10.73 -47.65
CA THR A 91 13.82 -11.11 -48.63
C THR A 91 13.34 -10.82 -50.06
N TYR A 92 12.12 -11.19 -50.38
CA TYR A 92 11.53 -10.92 -51.69
C TYR A 92 11.37 -9.41 -51.96
N PHE A 93 10.95 -8.65 -50.97
CA PHE A 93 10.87 -7.18 -51.04
C PHE A 93 12.24 -6.54 -51.29
N ASN A 94 13.30 -7.04 -50.64
CA ASN A 94 14.66 -6.58 -50.89
C ASN A 94 15.08 -6.81 -52.33
N ILE A 95 14.82 -8.00 -52.89
CA ILE A 95 15.13 -8.33 -54.31
C ILE A 95 14.36 -7.39 -55.24
N LEU A 96 13.06 -7.14 -54.98
CA LEU A 96 12.29 -6.18 -55.77
C LEU A 96 12.82 -4.77 -55.68
N THR A 97 13.30 -4.36 -54.50
CA THR A 97 13.90 -3.05 -54.30
C THR A 97 15.11 -2.84 -55.21
N PHE A 98 16.00 -3.80 -55.27
CA PHE A 98 17.19 -3.69 -56.11
C PHE A 98 16.96 -3.93 -57.61
N ASN A 99 15.97 -4.73 -57.97
CA ASN A 99 15.69 -5.01 -59.37
C ASN A 99 14.84 -3.94 -60.07
N TYR A 100 14.00 -3.20 -59.31
CA TYR A 100 13.04 -2.25 -59.92
C TYR A 100 13.00 -0.90 -59.24
N LEU A 101 13.03 -0.84 -57.90
CA LEU A 101 12.82 0.38 -57.16
C LEU A 101 14.06 1.25 -57.13
N ALA A 102 15.25 0.67 -57.12
CA ALA A 102 16.51 1.37 -57.06
C ALA A 102 16.74 2.28 -58.26
N ASP A 103 16.45 1.81 -59.49
CA ASP A 103 16.59 2.55 -60.75
C ASP A 103 15.58 3.70 -60.84
N TRP A 104 14.40 3.49 -60.28
CA TRP A 104 13.36 4.52 -60.25
C TRP A 104 13.65 5.62 -59.22
N LEU A 105 14.15 5.25 -58.03
CA LEU A 105 14.45 6.22 -56.96
C LEU A 105 15.74 7.00 -57.18
N PHE A 106 16.76 6.35 -57.78
CA PHE A 106 18.10 6.90 -57.96
C PHE A 106 18.56 6.77 -59.44
N PRO A 107 17.90 7.45 -60.37
CA PRO A 107 18.31 7.42 -61.76
C PRO A 107 19.74 7.95 -61.92
N GLY A 108 20.59 7.18 -62.59
CA GLY A 108 22.03 7.50 -62.80
C GLY A 108 22.97 6.76 -61.87
N TYR A 109 22.46 5.94 -60.95
CA TYR A 109 23.21 4.96 -60.20
C TYR A 109 22.84 3.57 -60.69
N TYR A 110 23.83 2.71 -60.88
CA TYR A 110 23.63 1.32 -61.27
C TYR A 110 23.96 0.41 -60.08
N PHE A 111 22.97 -0.22 -59.48
CA PHE A 111 23.13 -1.12 -58.34
C PHE A 111 23.02 -2.57 -58.79
N ILE A 112 24.10 -3.36 -58.61
CA ILE A 112 24.05 -4.81 -58.82
C ILE A 112 23.67 -5.45 -57.49
N SER A 113 22.66 -6.32 -57.51
CA SER A 113 22.33 -7.16 -56.34
C SER A 113 23.45 -8.20 -56.18
N TYR A 114 24.43 -7.92 -55.36
CA TYR A 114 25.54 -8.84 -55.08
C TYR A 114 25.11 -10.03 -54.23
N PHE A 115 24.03 -9.94 -53.47
CA PHE A 115 23.62 -10.94 -52.50
C PHE A 115 22.59 -11.90 -53.06
N LYS A 116 22.80 -13.19 -52.79
CA LYS A 116 21.83 -14.24 -53.05
C LYS A 116 20.67 -14.17 -52.04
N ALA A 117 19.50 -14.70 -52.36
CA ALA A 117 18.35 -14.69 -51.50
C ALA A 117 18.61 -15.22 -50.05
N LEU A 118 19.48 -16.24 -49.93
CA LEU A 118 19.89 -16.77 -48.62
C LEU A 118 20.69 -15.78 -47.79
N GLU A 119 21.60 -15.06 -48.41
CA GLU A 119 22.42 -14.02 -47.74
C GLU A 119 21.56 -12.86 -47.28
N ILE A 120 20.62 -12.40 -48.11
CA ILE A 120 19.64 -11.39 -47.73
C ILE A 120 18.80 -11.87 -46.54
N ALA A 121 18.32 -13.12 -46.56
CA ALA A 121 17.59 -13.72 -45.46
C ALA A 121 18.39 -13.75 -44.15
N GLN A 122 19.71 -14.00 -44.21
CA GLN A 122 20.59 -13.97 -43.01
C GLN A 122 20.58 -12.60 -42.34
N TYR A 123 20.65 -11.49 -43.08
CA TYR A 123 20.50 -10.15 -42.48
C TYR A 123 19.16 -9.98 -41.80
N HIS A 124 18.06 -10.36 -42.45
CA HIS A 124 16.74 -10.28 -41.82
C HIS A 124 16.63 -11.13 -40.53
N ILE A 125 17.22 -12.34 -40.51
CA ILE A 125 17.28 -13.20 -39.33
C ILE A 125 18.03 -12.52 -38.20
N ILE A 126 19.21 -11.93 -38.47
CA ILE A 126 20.02 -11.24 -37.46
C ILE A 126 19.25 -10.07 -36.85
N TYR A 127 18.60 -9.25 -37.67
CA TYR A 127 17.81 -8.10 -37.18
C TYR A 127 16.58 -8.53 -36.41
N LEU A 128 15.85 -9.56 -36.88
CA LEU A 128 14.71 -10.12 -36.16
C LEU A 128 15.14 -10.73 -34.83
N ALA A 129 16.22 -11.49 -34.78
CA ALA A 129 16.75 -12.08 -33.56
C ALA A 129 17.19 -11.00 -32.57
N ALA A 130 18.02 -10.06 -33.00
CA ALA A 130 18.53 -8.99 -32.15
C ALA A 130 17.39 -8.12 -31.56
N THR A 131 16.46 -7.66 -32.42
CA THR A 131 15.34 -6.82 -31.96
C THR A 131 14.33 -7.59 -31.08
N THR A 132 14.11 -8.88 -31.34
CA THR A 132 13.28 -9.74 -30.50
C THR A 132 13.90 -9.92 -29.12
N LEU A 133 15.20 -10.26 -29.07
CA LEU A 133 15.93 -10.40 -27.80
C LEU A 133 15.92 -9.11 -26.98
N LEU A 134 16.18 -7.95 -27.61
CA LEU A 134 16.11 -6.66 -26.94
C LEU A 134 14.72 -6.38 -26.36
N LYS A 135 13.66 -6.66 -27.12
CA LYS A 135 12.28 -6.46 -26.65
C LYS A 135 11.93 -7.40 -25.50
N LEU A 136 12.29 -8.67 -25.58
CA LEU A 136 12.01 -9.65 -24.53
C LEU A 136 12.79 -9.35 -23.26
N SER A 137 14.09 -9.00 -23.38
CA SER A 137 14.93 -8.61 -22.24
C SER A 137 14.36 -7.39 -21.53
N LYS A 138 13.97 -6.35 -22.26
CA LYS A 138 13.34 -5.15 -21.69
C LYS A 138 12.01 -5.51 -20.97
N GLY A 139 11.20 -6.35 -21.58
CA GLY A 139 9.94 -6.84 -20.97
C GLY A 139 10.18 -7.61 -19.68
N TRP A 140 11.18 -8.49 -19.67
CA TRP A 140 11.58 -9.25 -18.49
C TRP A 140 12.06 -8.37 -17.34
N PHE A 141 12.94 -7.38 -17.65
CA PHE A 141 13.40 -6.40 -16.65
C PHE A 141 12.24 -5.61 -16.02
N LEU A 142 11.32 -5.13 -16.85
CA LEU A 142 10.15 -4.39 -16.36
C LEU A 142 9.25 -5.26 -15.48
N ALA A 143 8.98 -6.50 -15.90
CA ALA A 143 8.19 -7.46 -15.11
C ALA A 143 8.85 -7.75 -13.76
N GLN A 144 10.18 -7.96 -13.74
CA GLN A 144 10.92 -8.19 -12.51
C GLN A 144 10.90 -6.97 -11.58
N GLN A 145 11.01 -5.75 -12.12
CA GLN A 145 10.91 -4.52 -11.34
C GLN A 145 9.50 -4.36 -10.72
N GLN A 146 8.44 -4.63 -11.49
CA GLN A 146 7.08 -4.61 -10.99
C GLN A 146 6.85 -5.65 -9.88
N GLN A 147 7.36 -6.86 -10.06
CA GLN A 147 7.24 -7.92 -9.04
C GLN A 147 7.95 -7.54 -7.73
N ARG A 148 9.13 -6.96 -7.80
CA ARG A 148 9.85 -6.44 -6.62
C ARG A 148 9.06 -5.32 -5.93
N HIS A 149 8.43 -4.43 -6.70
CA HIS A 149 7.63 -3.34 -6.16
C HIS A 149 6.38 -3.86 -5.43
N ILE A 150 5.67 -4.82 -6.02
CA ILE A 150 4.51 -5.48 -5.39
C ILE A 150 4.93 -6.15 -4.08
N SER A 151 5.99 -6.97 -4.09
CA SER A 151 6.47 -7.65 -2.87
C SER A 151 6.88 -6.67 -1.77
N ARG A 152 7.46 -5.52 -2.13
CA ARG A 152 7.77 -4.46 -1.17
C ARG A 152 6.51 -3.84 -0.55
N LEU A 153 5.50 -3.54 -1.37
CA LEU A 153 4.23 -2.99 -0.87
C LEU A 153 3.49 -3.98 0.05
N GLU A 154 3.50 -5.26 -0.29
CA GLU A 154 2.93 -6.32 0.57
C GLU A 154 3.64 -6.38 1.93
N LYS A 155 4.98 -6.29 1.93
CA LYS A 155 5.76 -6.24 3.17
C LYS A 155 5.45 -4.99 4.01
N GLU A 156 5.42 -3.80 3.38
CA GLU A 156 5.09 -2.53 4.05
C GLU A 156 3.66 -2.57 4.64
N LYS A 157 2.71 -3.16 3.91
CA LYS A 157 1.33 -3.39 4.38
C LYS A 157 1.30 -4.30 5.61
N ALA A 158 1.96 -5.46 5.56
CA ALA A 158 2.02 -6.39 6.68
C ALA A 158 2.67 -5.77 7.92
N GLU A 159 3.74 -4.99 7.75
CA GLU A 159 4.38 -4.25 8.85
C GLU A 159 3.48 -3.16 9.43
N ALA A 160 2.69 -2.47 8.58
CA ALA A 160 1.72 -1.47 9.04
C ALA A 160 0.56 -2.12 9.82
N GLU A 161 0.04 -3.24 9.35
CA GLU A 161 -0.99 -4.04 10.04
C GLU A 161 -0.47 -4.55 11.39
N LEU A 162 0.76 -5.07 11.45
CA LEU A 162 1.39 -5.49 12.70
C LEU A 162 1.59 -4.33 13.68
N ARG A 163 2.00 -3.15 13.19
CA ARG A 163 2.12 -1.94 14.04
C ARG A 163 0.75 -1.49 14.56
N ALA A 164 -0.28 -1.51 13.71
CA ALA A 164 -1.64 -1.19 14.12
C ALA A 164 -2.15 -2.16 15.20
N LEU A 165 -1.91 -3.46 15.03
CA LEU A 165 -2.26 -4.50 16.01
C LEU A 165 -1.54 -4.29 17.34
N LYS A 166 -0.23 -4.02 17.31
CA LYS A 166 0.55 -3.72 18.53
C LYS A 166 0.11 -2.44 19.22
N ALA A 167 -0.35 -1.43 18.49
CA ALA A 167 -0.84 -0.18 19.06
C ALA A 167 -2.22 -0.30 19.73
N GLN A 168 -2.96 -1.37 19.49
CA GLN A 168 -4.23 -1.65 20.17
C GLN A 168 -4.04 -2.10 21.63
N VAL A 169 -2.86 -2.59 21.98
CA VAL A 169 -2.51 -2.92 23.36
C VAL A 169 -1.80 -1.71 23.99
N ASP A 170 -2.37 -1.10 25.03
CA ASP A 170 -1.63 -0.09 25.81
C ASP A 170 -0.55 -0.82 26.66
N PRO A 171 0.74 -0.75 26.28
CA PRO A 171 1.79 -1.44 27.02
C PRO A 171 1.91 -0.94 28.46
N HIS A 172 1.61 0.34 28.68
CA HIS A 172 1.71 0.97 29.99
C HIS A 172 0.61 0.45 30.94
N PHE A 173 -0.62 0.28 30.44
CA PHE A 173 -1.69 -0.38 31.21
C PHE A 173 -1.31 -1.80 31.59
N LEU A 174 -0.78 -2.58 30.65
CA LEU A 174 -0.40 -3.97 30.87
C LEU A 174 0.73 -4.08 31.92
N PHE A 175 1.81 -3.29 31.76
CA PHE A 175 2.93 -3.30 32.71
C PHE A 175 2.50 -2.84 34.11
N ASN A 176 1.70 -1.79 34.21
CA ASN A 176 1.21 -1.31 35.50
C ASN A 176 0.31 -2.34 36.18
N THR A 177 -0.57 -3.00 35.44
CA THR A 177 -1.44 -4.04 36.01
C THR A 177 -0.64 -5.24 36.48
N LEU A 178 0.35 -5.71 35.70
CA LEU A 178 1.23 -6.79 36.10
C LEU A 178 2.06 -6.46 37.35
N ASN A 179 2.60 -5.25 37.44
CA ASN A 179 3.33 -4.80 38.63
C ASN A 179 2.43 -4.76 39.88
N ASN A 180 1.18 -4.31 39.76
CA ASN A 180 0.22 -4.34 40.84
C ASN A 180 -0.14 -5.78 41.27
N LEU A 181 -0.35 -6.69 40.30
CA LEU A 181 -0.60 -8.09 40.57
C LEU A 181 0.59 -8.73 41.31
N TYR A 182 1.82 -8.39 40.91
CA TYR A 182 3.03 -8.85 41.59
C TYR A 182 3.08 -8.38 43.05
N SER A 183 2.81 -7.09 43.31
CA SER A 183 2.74 -6.55 44.66
C SER A 183 1.68 -7.23 45.52
N PHE A 184 0.47 -7.43 44.99
CA PHE A 184 -0.59 -8.18 45.70
C PHE A 184 -0.25 -9.62 45.94
N ALA A 185 0.48 -10.26 45.05
CA ALA A 185 0.96 -11.64 45.24
C ALA A 185 1.98 -11.74 46.36
N LEU A 186 2.90 -10.76 46.47
CA LEU A 186 3.86 -10.67 47.58
C LEU A 186 3.16 -10.48 48.94
N GLU A 187 2.06 -9.73 48.98
CA GLU A 187 1.26 -9.50 50.15
C GLU A 187 0.31 -10.68 50.52
N GLY A 188 0.32 -11.75 49.69
CA GLY A 188 -0.56 -12.90 49.90
C GLY A 188 -2.05 -12.61 49.66
N SER A 189 -2.38 -11.61 48.88
CA SER A 189 -3.77 -11.19 48.64
C SER A 189 -4.59 -12.26 47.93
N ALA A 190 -5.72 -12.64 48.50
CA ALA A 190 -6.67 -13.58 47.90
C ALA A 190 -7.32 -13.07 46.60
N LYS A 191 -7.13 -11.79 46.26
CA LYS A 191 -7.68 -11.18 45.05
C LYS A 191 -6.87 -11.43 43.77
N VAL A 192 -5.65 -11.93 43.88
CA VAL A 192 -4.73 -12.14 42.76
C VAL A 192 -5.30 -13.06 41.67
N PRO A 193 -5.88 -14.22 41.98
CA PRO A 193 -6.46 -15.08 40.93
C PRO A 193 -7.57 -14.42 40.12
N GLU A 194 -8.46 -13.68 40.77
CA GLU A 194 -9.55 -12.97 40.13
C GLU A 194 -9.00 -11.85 39.22
N ALA A 195 -8.02 -11.09 39.69
CA ALA A 195 -7.40 -10.02 38.92
C ALA A 195 -6.66 -10.56 37.67
N ILE A 196 -6.02 -11.73 37.76
CA ILE A 196 -5.40 -12.40 36.60
C ILE A 196 -6.47 -12.77 35.57
N LEU A 197 -7.61 -13.30 35.96
CA LEU A 197 -8.70 -13.65 35.05
C LEU A 197 -9.28 -12.41 34.34
N LYS A 198 -9.43 -11.30 35.06
CA LYS A 198 -9.90 -10.03 34.47
C LYS A 198 -8.89 -9.47 33.49
N LEU A 199 -7.59 -9.51 33.81
CA LEU A 199 -6.52 -9.13 32.90
C LEU A 199 -6.53 -9.99 31.63
N ALA A 200 -6.66 -11.30 31.79
CA ALA A 200 -6.77 -12.24 30.66
C ALA A 200 -7.99 -11.93 29.77
N GLY A 201 -9.13 -11.55 30.39
CA GLY A 201 -10.33 -11.08 29.69
C GLY A 201 -10.07 -9.82 28.86
N CYS A 202 -9.43 -8.82 29.46
CA CYS A 202 -9.02 -7.60 28.74
C CYS A 202 -8.09 -7.90 27.57
N MET A 203 -7.06 -8.75 27.78
CA MET A 203 -6.13 -9.13 26.71
C MET A 203 -6.82 -9.90 25.58
N ARG A 204 -7.73 -10.82 25.91
CA ARG A 204 -8.51 -11.57 24.91
C ARG A 204 -9.33 -10.63 24.04
N TYR A 205 -10.05 -9.70 24.64
CA TYR A 205 -10.82 -8.69 23.93
C TYR A 205 -9.93 -7.89 22.96
N MET A 206 -8.82 -7.33 23.45
CA MET A 206 -7.91 -6.53 22.64
C MET A 206 -7.22 -7.30 21.49
N LEU A 207 -6.91 -8.60 21.70
CA LEU A 207 -6.17 -9.40 20.71
C LEU A 207 -7.09 -10.08 19.68
N TYR A 208 -8.31 -10.44 20.06
CA TYR A 208 -9.18 -11.27 19.23
C TYR A 208 -10.49 -10.59 18.82
N ASP A 209 -11.16 -9.90 19.73
CA ASP A 209 -12.50 -9.33 19.45
C ASP A 209 -12.43 -7.98 18.72
N CYS A 210 -11.32 -7.22 18.87
CA CYS A 210 -11.14 -5.91 18.24
C CYS A 210 -10.72 -5.93 16.77
N ASN A 211 -10.56 -7.11 16.16
CA ASN A 211 -10.06 -7.23 14.77
C ASN A 211 -11.12 -6.94 13.69
N GLY A 212 -12.40 -6.83 14.08
CA GLY A 212 -13.51 -6.51 13.18
C GLY A 212 -13.81 -5.02 13.05
N GLN A 213 -14.68 -4.67 12.11
CA GLN A 213 -15.21 -3.30 12.00
C GLN A 213 -16.19 -2.98 13.12
N SER A 214 -16.84 -4.00 13.70
CA SER A 214 -17.78 -3.90 14.81
C SER A 214 -17.65 -5.07 15.76
N VAL A 215 -18.05 -4.86 17.00
CA VAL A 215 -18.11 -5.86 18.09
C VAL A 215 -19.45 -5.72 18.78
N GLU A 216 -19.95 -6.79 19.41
CA GLU A 216 -21.13 -6.74 20.25
C GLU A 216 -20.90 -5.80 21.44
N LEU A 217 -21.85 -4.89 21.70
CA LEU A 217 -21.75 -3.93 22.80
C LEU A 217 -21.56 -4.63 24.17
N GLU A 218 -22.11 -5.82 24.33
CA GLU A 218 -21.94 -6.63 25.53
C GLU A 218 -20.46 -6.93 25.83
N LYS A 219 -19.67 -7.26 24.80
CA LYS A 219 -18.22 -7.52 24.92
C LYS A 219 -17.44 -6.25 25.25
N GLU A 220 -17.80 -5.11 24.62
CA GLU A 220 -17.21 -3.80 24.94
C GLU A 220 -17.48 -3.42 26.41
N LEU A 221 -18.71 -3.63 26.89
CA LEU A 221 -19.08 -3.37 28.27
C LEU A 221 -18.39 -4.32 29.26
N GLU A 222 -18.21 -5.59 28.90
CA GLU A 222 -17.43 -6.54 29.71
C GLU A 222 -15.96 -6.12 29.83
N TYR A 223 -15.36 -5.69 28.72
CA TYR A 223 -14.02 -5.13 28.71
C TYR A 223 -13.91 -3.92 29.64
N ILE A 224 -14.83 -2.95 29.55
CA ILE A 224 -14.87 -1.77 30.42
C ILE A 224 -15.05 -2.16 31.90
N LYS A 225 -15.91 -3.12 32.24
CA LYS A 225 -16.06 -3.63 33.61
C LYS A 225 -14.75 -4.20 34.14
N ASN A 226 -14.11 -5.09 33.39
CA ASN A 226 -12.84 -5.70 33.77
C ASN A 226 -11.73 -4.65 33.95
N TYR A 227 -11.66 -3.65 33.05
CA TYR A 227 -10.72 -2.53 33.16
C TYR A 227 -10.94 -1.72 34.44
N ILE A 228 -12.19 -1.32 34.73
CA ILE A 228 -12.54 -0.56 35.93
C ILE A 228 -12.15 -1.32 37.20
N GLU A 229 -12.44 -2.63 37.26
CA GLU A 229 -12.15 -3.43 38.44
C GLU A 229 -10.64 -3.61 38.67
N LEU A 230 -9.86 -3.79 37.60
CA LEU A 230 -8.38 -3.80 37.68
C LEU A 230 -7.83 -2.47 38.19
N GLN A 231 -8.40 -1.34 37.73
CA GLN A 231 -8.00 -0.02 38.20
C GLN A 231 -8.42 0.24 39.65
N ARG A 232 -9.61 -0.22 40.09
CA ARG A 232 -10.06 -0.13 41.49
C ARG A 232 -9.10 -0.78 42.47
N MET A 233 -8.47 -1.90 42.08
CA MET A 233 -7.52 -2.58 42.95
C MET A 233 -6.29 -1.73 43.28
N ARG A 234 -5.95 -0.79 42.42
CA ARG A 234 -4.81 0.14 42.57
C ARG A 234 -5.16 1.38 43.40
N LEU A 235 -6.42 1.77 43.39
CA LEU A 235 -6.89 3.00 44.02
C LEU A 235 -7.21 2.77 45.49
N GLY A 236 -7.08 3.80 46.32
CA GLY A 236 -7.47 3.76 47.71
C GLY A 236 -8.97 3.62 47.92
N LYS A 237 -9.38 3.40 49.20
CA LYS A 237 -10.80 3.22 49.55
C LYS A 237 -11.64 4.48 49.41
N ASP A 238 -11.02 5.63 49.30
CA ASP A 238 -11.68 6.95 49.25
C ASP A 238 -12.10 7.38 47.82
N GLN A 239 -11.99 6.48 46.84
CA GLN A 239 -12.35 6.75 45.46
C GLN A 239 -13.74 6.17 45.15
N GLU A 240 -14.66 7.02 44.71
CA GLU A 240 -16.01 6.62 44.33
C GLU A 240 -16.10 6.36 42.82
N ILE A 241 -16.19 5.10 42.42
CA ILE A 241 -16.33 4.72 41.00
C ILE A 241 -17.69 4.04 40.83
N LYS A 242 -18.57 4.65 40.00
CA LYS A 242 -19.88 4.09 39.67
C LYS A 242 -19.96 3.76 38.20
N LEU A 243 -20.41 2.54 37.87
CA LEU A 243 -20.76 2.12 36.52
C LEU A 243 -22.24 1.68 36.52
N GLU A 244 -23.06 2.42 35.80
CA GLU A 244 -24.50 2.17 35.63
C GLU A 244 -24.77 1.77 34.17
N ILE A 245 -25.43 0.65 33.95
CA ILE A 245 -25.79 0.16 32.62
C ILE A 245 -27.29 -0.15 32.64
N GLU A 246 -28.04 0.60 31.84
CA GLU A 246 -29.48 0.50 31.71
C GLU A 246 -29.85 0.06 30.29
N GLY A 247 -30.74 -0.92 30.15
CA GLY A 247 -31.25 -1.44 28.88
C GLY A 247 -30.49 -2.66 28.34
N PRO A 248 -31.04 -3.27 27.26
CA PRO A 248 -30.48 -4.49 26.67
C PRO A 248 -29.26 -4.16 25.80
N SER A 249 -28.12 -4.81 26.06
CA SER A 249 -26.92 -4.68 25.26
C SER A 249 -26.78 -5.75 24.17
N ALA A 250 -27.59 -6.82 24.27
CA ALA A 250 -27.51 -7.94 23.32
C ALA A 250 -27.99 -7.53 21.92
N GLY A 251 -27.27 -7.97 20.91
CA GLY A 251 -27.57 -7.68 19.49
C GLY A 251 -27.20 -6.27 19.01
N VAL A 252 -26.67 -5.41 19.89
CA VAL A 252 -26.17 -4.08 19.52
C VAL A 252 -24.70 -4.18 19.15
N ALA A 253 -24.36 -3.72 17.94
CA ALA A 253 -22.98 -3.71 17.44
C ALA A 253 -22.41 -2.29 17.46
N VAL A 254 -21.17 -2.15 17.96
CA VAL A 254 -20.44 -0.89 18.04
C VAL A 254 -19.01 -1.06 17.51
N PRO A 255 -18.32 0.01 17.07
CA PRO A 255 -16.90 -0.06 16.78
C PRO A 255 -16.12 -0.46 18.04
N PRO A 256 -15.17 -1.40 17.95
CA PRO A 256 -14.41 -1.85 19.12
C PRO A 256 -13.58 -0.69 19.72
N LEU A 257 -13.38 -0.68 21.02
CA LEU A 257 -12.63 0.34 21.76
C LEU A 257 -13.17 1.78 21.57
N LEU A 258 -14.51 1.93 21.44
CA LEU A 258 -15.12 3.25 21.22
C LEU A 258 -15.22 4.04 22.52
N PHE A 259 -15.61 3.40 23.62
CA PHE A 259 -15.90 4.07 24.90
C PHE A 259 -14.69 4.08 25.85
N ILE A 260 -13.79 3.11 25.73
CA ILE A 260 -12.64 2.97 26.63
C ILE A 260 -11.74 4.22 26.73
N PRO A 261 -11.48 5.00 25.66
CA PRO A 261 -10.64 6.21 25.77
C PRO A 261 -11.20 7.27 26.72
N PHE A 262 -12.51 7.34 26.88
CA PHE A 262 -13.14 8.22 27.86
C PHE A 262 -12.92 7.70 29.29
N VAL A 263 -13.05 6.39 29.47
CA VAL A 263 -12.82 5.74 30.77
C VAL A 263 -11.37 5.86 31.19
N GLU A 264 -10.43 5.56 30.29
CA GLU A 264 -8.99 5.74 30.54
C GLU A 264 -8.64 7.17 30.93
N ASN A 265 -9.26 8.15 30.25
CA ASN A 265 -9.06 9.57 30.55
C ASN A 265 -9.50 9.91 31.98
N ALA A 266 -10.63 9.38 32.44
CA ALA A 266 -11.12 9.58 33.80
C ALA A 266 -10.16 9.01 34.85
N PHE A 267 -9.63 7.80 34.64
CA PHE A 267 -8.65 7.19 35.54
C PHE A 267 -7.31 7.88 35.52
N LYS A 268 -6.86 8.38 34.38
CA LYS A 268 -5.57 9.06 34.22
C LYS A 268 -5.54 10.45 34.81
N HIS A 269 -6.62 11.18 34.70
CA HIS A 269 -6.69 12.61 35.04
C HIS A 269 -7.59 12.94 36.22
N GLY A 270 -8.57 12.10 36.53
CA GLY A 270 -9.53 12.28 37.63
C GLY A 270 -9.14 11.55 38.92
N LEU A 271 -8.74 10.29 38.82
CA LEU A 271 -8.53 9.41 39.95
C LEU A 271 -7.02 9.22 40.22
N LYS A 272 -6.37 10.11 40.93
CA LYS A 272 -4.90 10.09 41.13
C LYS A 272 -4.45 9.29 42.34
N GLY A 273 -5.16 8.62 43.09
CA GLY A 273 -4.68 7.77 44.20
C GLY A 273 -3.75 8.48 45.21
N ASP A 274 -3.81 9.81 45.30
CA ASP A 274 -3.01 10.65 46.17
C ASP A 274 -3.65 10.85 47.58
N GLY A 275 -4.65 10.01 47.87
CA GLY A 275 -5.39 10.05 49.14
C GLY A 275 -6.49 11.12 49.23
N GLN A 276 -6.70 11.90 48.17
CA GLN A 276 -7.85 12.82 48.11
C GLN A 276 -9.08 12.07 47.61
N PRO A 277 -10.26 12.31 48.19
CA PRO A 277 -11.51 11.76 47.65
C PRO A 277 -11.74 12.24 46.21
N ALA A 278 -12.03 11.31 45.33
CA ALA A 278 -12.34 11.64 43.94
C ALA A 278 -13.39 10.69 43.42
N TYR A 279 -14.15 11.11 42.39
CA TYR A 279 -15.18 10.28 41.83
C TYR A 279 -15.05 10.12 40.30
N ALA A 280 -15.60 9.01 39.79
CA ALA A 280 -15.89 8.78 38.39
C ALA A 280 -17.22 8.07 38.23
N HIS A 281 -18.16 8.73 37.58
CA HIS A 281 -19.48 8.17 37.29
C HIS A 281 -19.57 7.90 35.80
N ILE A 282 -19.87 6.64 35.44
CA ILE A 282 -19.96 6.16 34.06
C ILE A 282 -21.35 5.60 33.89
N ARG A 283 -22.09 6.11 32.91
CA ARG A 283 -23.48 5.72 32.67
C ARG A 283 -23.71 5.35 31.21
N PHE A 284 -24.31 4.20 30.99
CA PHE A 284 -24.83 3.75 29.70
C PHE A 284 -26.35 3.63 29.78
N ARG A 285 -27.08 4.18 28.82
CA ARG A 285 -28.49 3.89 28.58
C ARG A 285 -28.62 3.41 27.15
N ILE A 286 -29.14 2.17 27.00
CA ILE A 286 -29.23 1.48 25.73
C ILE A 286 -30.70 1.34 25.40
N GLY A 287 -31.16 1.96 24.33
CA GLY A 287 -32.53 1.90 23.84
C GLY A 287 -32.59 1.37 22.41
N GLU A 288 -33.79 1.12 21.93
CA GLU A 288 -34.04 0.65 20.56
C GLU A 288 -33.49 1.64 19.49
N SER A 289 -33.53 2.94 19.80
CA SER A 289 -33.10 4.01 18.87
C SER A 289 -31.62 4.38 18.99
N GLY A 290 -30.93 3.97 20.05
CA GLY A 290 -29.55 4.41 20.21
C GLY A 290 -28.90 4.13 21.56
N ILE A 291 -27.64 4.60 21.68
CA ILE A 291 -26.85 4.48 22.89
C ILE A 291 -26.59 5.90 23.42
N PHE A 292 -26.92 6.11 24.67
CA PHE A 292 -26.48 7.25 25.46
C PHE A 292 -25.35 6.80 26.39
N PHE A 293 -24.20 7.44 26.27
CA PHE A 293 -23.05 7.27 27.14
C PHE A 293 -22.71 8.60 27.81
N ASN A 294 -22.50 8.58 29.10
CA ASN A 294 -22.01 9.72 29.86
C ASN A 294 -20.94 9.29 30.84
N ILE A 295 -19.88 10.09 30.93
CA ILE A 295 -18.86 9.94 31.96
C ILE A 295 -18.59 11.30 32.59
N GLU A 296 -18.48 11.32 33.91
CA GLU A 296 -18.16 12.51 34.70
C GLU A 296 -17.14 12.14 35.78
N ASN A 297 -16.10 12.94 35.94
CA ASN A 297 -15.08 12.72 36.94
C ASN A 297 -14.47 14.04 37.43
N ASP A 298 -13.91 14.01 38.66
CA ASP A 298 -13.12 15.09 39.17
C ASP A 298 -11.91 15.40 38.28
N THR A 299 -11.49 16.64 38.23
CA THR A 299 -10.21 17.04 37.61
C THR A 299 -9.19 17.33 38.72
N ALA A 300 -8.07 16.63 38.65
CA ALA A 300 -6.96 16.99 39.53
C ALA A 300 -6.41 18.37 39.16
N PRO A 301 -6.06 19.22 40.17
CA PRO A 301 -5.49 20.53 39.92
C PRO A 301 -4.26 20.43 39.00
N PRO A 302 -4.10 21.38 38.06
CA PRO A 302 -3.01 21.33 37.10
C PRO A 302 -1.67 21.42 37.83
N ASP A 303 -0.82 20.40 37.60
CA ASP A 303 0.56 20.45 38.06
C ASP A 303 1.31 21.56 37.29
N LYS A 304 1.71 22.62 37.99
CA LYS A 304 2.33 23.82 37.40
C LYS A 304 3.71 23.57 36.80
N HIS A 305 4.30 22.39 37.02
CA HIS A 305 5.70 22.09 36.67
C HIS A 305 5.86 21.10 35.51
N LEU A 306 4.80 20.50 34.97
CA LEU A 306 4.90 19.58 33.85
C LEU A 306 4.37 20.19 32.54
N PRO A 307 5.17 20.22 31.47
CA PRO A 307 4.69 20.66 30.17
C PRO A 307 3.55 19.74 29.69
N ARG A 308 2.43 20.35 29.29
CA ARG A 308 1.22 19.67 28.76
C ARG A 308 1.50 18.95 27.42
N LYS A 309 2.51 18.04 27.35
CA LYS A 309 2.76 17.20 26.19
C LYS A 309 1.84 15.97 26.26
N GLY A 310 0.86 15.88 25.33
CA GLY A 310 0.00 14.71 25.15
C GLY A 310 -1.49 14.92 25.44
N LYS A 311 -1.97 16.15 25.64
CA LYS A 311 -3.42 16.41 25.82
C LYS A 311 -4.18 16.14 24.51
N GLY A 312 -5.07 15.15 24.54
CA GLY A 312 -6.19 15.04 23.59
C GLY A 312 -6.08 14.06 22.45
N ILE A 313 -4.95 13.37 22.23
CA ILE A 313 -4.80 12.45 21.08
C ILE A 313 -5.87 11.36 21.09
N GLY A 314 -6.18 10.77 22.25
CA GLY A 314 -7.20 9.72 22.37
C GLY A 314 -8.59 10.21 22.01
N LEU A 315 -9.02 11.34 22.60
CA LEU A 315 -10.34 11.90 22.35
C LEU A 315 -10.49 12.51 20.94
N GLU A 316 -9.42 13.09 20.39
CA GLU A 316 -9.43 13.53 18.99
C GLU A 316 -9.59 12.36 18.01
N ASN A 317 -8.92 11.25 18.28
CA ASN A 317 -9.07 10.04 17.48
C ASN A 317 -10.50 9.48 17.56
N VAL A 318 -11.13 9.52 18.75
CA VAL A 318 -12.54 9.13 18.90
C VAL A 318 -13.44 10.06 18.09
N LYS A 319 -13.24 11.39 18.15
CA LYS A 319 -14.02 12.34 17.34
C LYS A 319 -13.95 12.04 15.84
N LYS A 320 -12.73 11.86 15.32
CA LYS A 320 -12.52 11.51 13.90
C LYS A 320 -13.21 10.20 13.54
N ARG A 321 -13.10 9.20 14.42
CA ARG A 321 -13.70 7.88 14.21
C ARG A 321 -15.22 7.94 14.21
N LEU A 322 -15.83 8.70 15.12
CA LEU A 322 -17.27 8.96 15.17
C LEU A 322 -17.77 9.64 13.88
N GLN A 323 -17.07 10.67 13.41
CA GLN A 323 -17.40 11.34 12.15
C GLN A 323 -17.36 10.40 10.93
N MET A 324 -16.42 9.45 10.91
CA MET A 324 -16.29 8.48 9.81
C MET A 324 -17.35 7.37 9.87
N LEU A 325 -17.70 6.87 11.07
CA LEU A 325 -18.54 5.69 11.23
C LEU A 325 -20.02 6.03 11.49
N TYR A 326 -20.29 7.20 12.05
CA TYR A 326 -21.63 7.70 12.37
C TYR A 326 -21.81 9.14 11.86
N PRO A 327 -21.63 9.42 10.56
CA PRO A 327 -21.87 10.76 10.01
C PRO A 327 -23.32 11.16 10.29
N ASP A 328 -23.51 12.36 10.87
CA ASP A 328 -24.82 12.95 11.24
C ASP A 328 -25.69 12.08 12.18
N ARG A 329 -25.13 11.01 12.75
CA ARG A 329 -25.82 10.09 13.68
C ARG A 329 -25.19 10.00 15.05
N HIS A 330 -24.29 10.93 15.38
CA HIS A 330 -23.71 11.05 16.71
C HIS A 330 -23.68 12.50 17.15
N ASP A 331 -23.78 12.68 18.46
CA ASP A 331 -23.56 13.95 19.13
C ASP A 331 -22.61 13.72 20.30
N LEU A 332 -21.47 14.44 20.28
CA LEU A 332 -20.43 14.33 21.30
C LEU A 332 -20.18 15.69 21.94
N ILE A 333 -20.58 15.84 23.19
CA ILE A 333 -20.39 17.03 24.01
C ILE A 333 -19.32 16.72 25.04
N ILE A 334 -18.23 17.53 25.07
CA ILE A 334 -17.15 17.41 26.06
C ILE A 334 -17.10 18.74 26.80
N TYR A 335 -17.27 18.66 28.11
CA TYR A 335 -17.10 19.77 29.04
C TYR A 335 -15.89 19.52 29.95
N HIS A 336 -15.08 20.54 30.15
CA HIS A 336 -13.91 20.45 31.01
C HIS A 336 -13.65 21.79 31.66
N ASP A 337 -13.72 21.82 32.99
CA ASP A 337 -13.31 22.98 33.81
C ASP A 337 -12.22 22.60 34.84
N GLU A 338 -11.97 23.48 35.80
CA GLU A 338 -10.96 23.25 36.84
C GLU A 338 -11.36 22.17 37.85
N LYS A 339 -12.63 21.82 37.95
CA LYS A 339 -13.18 20.90 38.96
C LYS A 339 -13.67 19.59 38.41
N ALA A 340 -14.21 19.61 37.20
CA ALA A 340 -14.83 18.42 36.63
C ALA A 340 -14.54 18.27 35.13
N PHE A 341 -14.48 17.03 34.67
CA PHE A 341 -14.53 16.63 33.27
C PHE A 341 -15.80 15.87 33.04
N SER A 342 -16.52 16.18 31.97
CA SER A 342 -17.68 15.42 31.54
C SER A 342 -17.65 15.20 30.03
N ALA A 343 -17.97 13.99 29.58
CA ALA A 343 -18.19 13.67 28.18
C ALA A 343 -19.52 12.94 28.01
N THR A 344 -20.36 13.46 27.11
CA THR A 344 -21.65 12.87 26.77
C THR A 344 -21.63 12.51 25.30
N LEU A 345 -21.91 11.25 24.97
CA LEU A 345 -21.98 10.73 23.60
C LEU A 345 -23.36 10.09 23.37
N ASN A 346 -24.06 10.61 22.38
CA ASN A 346 -25.29 10.02 21.86
C ASN A 346 -24.99 9.38 20.50
N ILE A 347 -25.38 8.14 20.29
CA ILE A 347 -25.28 7.44 19.01
C ILE A 347 -26.67 6.97 18.59
N ASN A 348 -27.11 7.38 17.42
CA ASN A 348 -28.34 6.91 16.82
C ASN A 348 -28.09 5.64 16.01
N LEU A 349 -28.84 4.56 16.34
CA LEU A 349 -28.77 3.24 15.70
C LEU A 349 -29.90 2.97 14.71
N SER A 350 -30.82 3.94 14.50
CA SER A 350 -32.09 3.74 13.81
C SER A 350 -32.03 3.54 12.30
N ASP A 351 -30.85 3.47 11.67
CA ASP A 351 -30.69 3.19 10.23
C ASP A 351 -29.87 1.93 10.01
N ARG A 352 -30.51 0.80 10.14
CA ARG A 352 -30.11 -0.48 9.55
C ARG A 352 -31.26 -1.13 8.80
#